data_698c321b30157367f623cacd30f53224
#
_entry.id   698c321b30157367f623cacd30f53224
#
_cell.length_a   1.000
_cell.length_b   1.000
_cell.length_c   1.000
_cell.angle_alpha   90.00
_cell.angle_beta   90.00
_cell.angle_gamma   90.00
#
_symmetry.space_group_name_H-M   'P 1'
#
loop_
_entity.id
_entity.type
_entity.pdbx_description
1 polymer ?
#
loop_
_entity_poly.entity_id
_entity_poly.type
_entity_poly.pdbx_seq_one_letter_code
_entity_poly.pdbx_strand_id
1 'polypeptide(L)'
;MLKLALIGKDIGHSRSQEMYEKLLKQKISYDLLDYPDENSIPPIIDLFKGGYKGISVTYPYKRTFLNQVKVESPIVEKVNAINCIGFFDGIVKATNTDFLAAQKLLQRFPNKLFIILGNGNMAKIFVTLFNELKIEFRHFYRAQNGDLNKVNFQTLKENFVLINCCSRKFIFEADLPRDTIFWDMNYSFEGHKTLKESKSIQYLDGLDLLLEQARFATYFWGLRIT
;
A
#
# COMPACT_ATOMS: atom_id res chain seq x y z
N MET A 1 27.11 -2.06 6.42
CA MET A 1 26.11 -1.51 5.47
C MET A 1 24.74 -1.84 6.02
N LEU A 2 23.79 -0.90 5.99
CA LEU A 2 22.42 -1.14 6.42
C LEU A 2 21.78 -2.22 5.56
N LYS A 3 21.20 -3.24 6.19
CA LYS A 3 20.57 -4.38 5.52
C LYS A 3 19.07 -4.41 5.80
N LEU A 4 18.26 -4.32 4.75
CA LEU A 4 16.80 -4.40 4.78
C LEU A 4 16.34 -5.51 3.84
N ALA A 5 15.09 -5.94 3.96
CA ALA A 5 14.50 -6.92 3.06
C ALA A 5 13.03 -6.63 2.74
N LEU A 6 12.56 -7.22 1.65
CA LEU A 6 11.14 -7.34 1.30
C LEU A 6 10.78 -8.81 1.16
N ILE A 7 9.74 -9.24 1.85
CA ILE A 7 9.13 -10.56 1.71
C ILE A 7 7.87 -10.44 0.85
N GLY A 8 7.76 -11.24 -0.19
CA GLY A 8 6.59 -11.29 -1.06
C GLY A 8 6.63 -12.44 -2.04
N LYS A 9 5.74 -12.40 -3.02
CA LYS A 9 5.72 -13.32 -4.16
C LYS A 9 5.73 -12.51 -5.45
N ASP A 10 6.56 -12.95 -6.41
CA ASP A 10 6.74 -12.27 -7.72
C ASP A 10 7.15 -10.79 -7.56
N ILE A 11 8.09 -10.50 -6.64
CA ILE A 11 8.45 -9.15 -6.19
C ILE A 11 9.61 -8.50 -6.94
N GLY A 12 10.12 -9.13 -8.01
CA GLY A 12 11.26 -8.59 -8.79
C GLY A 12 11.03 -7.18 -9.38
N HIS A 13 9.78 -6.73 -9.47
CA HIS A 13 9.40 -5.39 -9.93
C HIS A 13 9.36 -4.33 -8.83
N SER A 14 9.74 -4.67 -7.59
CA SER A 14 9.65 -3.75 -6.45
C SER A 14 10.61 -2.57 -6.60
N ARG A 15 10.12 -1.39 -6.29
CA ARG A 15 10.90 -0.14 -6.21
C ARG A 15 11.20 0.29 -4.78
N SER A 16 10.97 -0.58 -3.80
CA SER A 16 11.15 -0.24 -2.37
C SER A 16 12.59 0.15 -2.04
N GLN A 17 13.59 -0.54 -2.60
CA GLN A 17 15.00 -0.18 -2.40
C GLN A 17 15.28 1.28 -2.78
N GLU A 18 14.81 1.69 -3.95
CA GLU A 18 14.95 3.07 -4.45
C GLU A 18 14.36 4.09 -3.48
N MET A 19 13.19 3.78 -2.91
CA MET A 19 12.53 4.68 -1.95
C MET A 19 13.34 4.81 -0.66
N TYR A 20 13.87 3.70 -0.12
CA TYR A 20 14.73 3.74 1.07
C TYR A 20 16.05 4.47 0.81
N GLU A 21 16.74 4.20 -0.29
CA GLU A 21 17.97 4.90 -0.65
C GLU A 21 17.76 6.41 -0.82
N LYS A 22 16.63 6.81 -1.44
CA LYS A 22 16.24 8.22 -1.56
C LYS A 22 16.01 8.88 -0.21
N LEU A 23 15.32 8.21 0.73
CA LEU A 23 15.03 8.74 2.05
C LEU A 23 16.26 8.83 2.95
N LEU A 24 17.13 7.82 2.89
CA LEU A 24 18.31 7.70 3.73
C LEU A 24 19.55 8.38 3.14
N LYS A 25 19.49 8.83 1.89
CA LYS A 25 20.60 9.41 1.10
C LYS A 25 21.87 8.56 1.13
N GLN A 26 21.71 7.24 1.17
CA GLN A 26 22.81 6.28 1.17
C GLN A 26 22.42 4.99 0.46
N LYS A 27 23.42 4.26 -0.04
CA LYS A 27 23.21 2.91 -0.55
C LYS A 27 22.96 1.93 0.58
N ILE A 28 22.04 0.99 0.34
CA ILE A 28 21.69 -0.05 1.32
C ILE A 28 21.82 -1.44 0.67
N SER A 29 21.98 -2.47 1.48
CA SER A 29 21.70 -3.85 1.06
C SER A 29 20.20 -4.09 1.18
N TYR A 30 19.55 -4.48 0.09
CA TYR A 30 18.12 -4.73 0.06
C TYR A 30 17.83 -6.06 -0.61
N ASP A 31 17.43 -7.04 0.18
CA ASP A 31 17.19 -8.39 -0.31
C ASP A 31 15.71 -8.57 -0.67
N LEU A 32 15.43 -9.07 -1.87
CA LEU A 32 14.11 -9.50 -2.28
C LEU A 32 13.94 -10.98 -1.91
N LEU A 33 13.26 -11.24 -0.81
CA LEU A 33 12.97 -12.58 -0.31
C LEU A 33 11.67 -13.07 -0.97
N ASP A 34 11.82 -13.59 -2.18
CA ASP A 34 10.71 -14.04 -3.02
C ASP A 34 10.40 -15.51 -2.72
N TYR A 35 9.23 -15.76 -2.14
CA TYR A 35 8.80 -17.09 -1.76
C TYR A 35 7.60 -17.55 -2.61
N PRO A 36 7.57 -18.81 -3.09
CA PRO A 36 6.47 -19.33 -3.91
C PRO A 36 5.17 -19.52 -3.11
N ASP A 37 5.28 -19.82 -1.82
CA ASP A 37 4.17 -20.06 -0.90
C ASP A 37 4.56 -19.77 0.56
N GLU A 38 3.56 -19.75 1.45
CA GLU A 38 3.72 -19.44 2.86
C GLU A 38 4.56 -20.47 3.63
N ASN A 39 4.49 -21.75 3.24
CA ASN A 39 5.22 -22.83 3.92
C ASN A 39 6.72 -22.77 3.66
N SER A 40 7.12 -22.11 2.58
CA SER A 40 8.53 -21.92 2.22
C SER A 40 9.21 -20.82 3.04
N ILE A 41 8.43 -20.03 3.80
CA ILE A 41 8.95 -18.88 4.56
C ILE A 41 9.44 -19.37 5.94
N PRO A 42 10.71 -19.13 6.29
CA PRO A 42 11.20 -19.47 7.62
C PRO A 42 10.54 -18.58 8.71
N PRO A 43 10.57 -19.03 9.98
CA PRO A 43 10.11 -18.19 11.08
C PRO A 43 10.77 -16.80 11.05
N ILE A 44 10.01 -15.75 11.35
CA ILE A 44 10.50 -14.37 11.23
C ILE A 44 11.74 -14.09 12.07
N ILE A 45 11.86 -14.74 13.23
CA ILE A 45 13.02 -14.57 14.09
C ILE A 45 14.32 -15.10 13.45
N ASP A 46 14.22 -16.15 12.62
CA ASP A 46 15.38 -16.72 11.94
C ASP A 46 15.85 -15.81 10.79
N LEU A 47 14.92 -15.10 10.15
CA LEU A 47 15.29 -14.07 9.19
C LEU A 47 16.09 -12.93 9.84
N PHE A 48 15.69 -12.49 11.03
CA PHE A 48 16.45 -11.45 11.76
C PHE A 48 17.85 -11.90 12.18
N LYS A 49 18.12 -13.20 12.37
CA LYS A 49 19.49 -13.73 12.56
C LYS A 49 20.40 -13.46 11.35
N GLY A 50 19.81 -13.24 10.16
CA GLY A 50 20.51 -12.79 8.95
C GLY A 50 21.00 -11.35 8.96
N GLY A 51 20.79 -10.61 10.06
CA GLY A 51 21.31 -9.25 10.28
C GLY A 51 20.47 -8.14 9.66
N TYR A 52 19.21 -8.40 9.31
CA TYR A 52 18.29 -7.36 8.84
C TYR A 52 17.93 -6.38 9.96
N LYS A 53 18.00 -5.08 9.66
CA LYS A 53 17.52 -4.03 10.56
C LYS A 53 16.00 -3.89 10.49
N GLY A 54 15.42 -4.23 9.35
CA GLY A 54 13.98 -4.18 9.13
C GLY A 54 13.57 -5.01 7.92
N ILE A 55 12.35 -5.52 7.97
CA ILE A 55 11.77 -6.37 6.92
C ILE A 55 10.41 -5.81 6.53
N SER A 56 10.24 -5.47 5.25
CA SER A 56 8.94 -5.16 4.65
C SER A 56 8.25 -6.44 4.23
N VAL A 57 6.90 -6.44 4.26
CA VAL A 57 6.08 -7.57 3.81
C VAL A 57 5.04 -7.08 2.82
N THR A 58 4.94 -7.76 1.68
CA THR A 58 3.91 -7.45 0.67
C THR A 58 3.02 -8.65 0.36
N TYR A 59 2.22 -8.53 -0.67
CA TYR A 59 1.32 -9.61 -1.12
C TYR A 59 2.11 -10.88 -1.48
N PRO A 60 1.58 -12.07 -1.10
CA PRO A 60 0.32 -12.31 -0.37
C PRO A 60 0.50 -12.38 1.16
N TYR A 61 1.71 -12.21 1.71
CA TYR A 61 2.16 -12.62 3.04
C TYR A 61 1.89 -11.60 4.18
N LYS A 62 1.11 -10.56 3.97
CA LYS A 62 0.83 -9.53 4.99
C LYS A 62 0.12 -10.04 6.25
N ARG A 63 -0.34 -11.30 6.25
CA ARG A 63 -0.99 -11.96 7.40
C ARG A 63 -0.16 -13.07 8.01
N THR A 64 0.80 -13.60 7.28
CA THR A 64 1.59 -14.80 7.64
C THR A 64 2.26 -14.68 9.01
N PHE A 65 2.71 -13.49 9.37
CA PHE A 65 3.49 -13.30 10.59
C PHE A 65 2.71 -12.76 11.78
N LEU A 66 1.39 -12.57 11.67
CA LEU A 66 0.58 -11.95 12.75
C LEU A 66 0.72 -12.69 14.08
N ASN A 67 0.86 -14.02 14.06
CA ASN A 67 1.05 -14.85 15.27
C ASN A 67 2.51 -14.91 15.76
N GLN A 68 3.44 -14.30 15.05
CA GLN A 68 4.88 -14.36 15.34
C GLN A 68 5.43 -13.01 15.82
N VAL A 69 4.60 -11.97 15.85
CA VAL A 69 5.01 -10.60 16.12
C VAL A 69 4.15 -9.95 17.20
N LYS A 70 4.74 -9.03 17.94
CA LYS A 70 3.97 -8.13 18.80
C LYS A 70 3.46 -6.95 17.96
N VAL A 71 2.15 -6.81 17.91
CA VAL A 71 1.49 -5.65 17.28
C VAL A 71 1.21 -4.62 18.37
N GLU A 72 1.68 -3.39 18.17
CA GLU A 72 1.47 -2.30 19.14
C GLU A 72 0.37 -1.32 18.72
N SER A 73 -0.13 -1.43 17.50
CA SER A 73 -1.13 -0.52 16.95
C SER A 73 -2.50 -1.20 16.83
N PRO A 74 -3.56 -0.67 17.49
CA PRO A 74 -4.92 -1.20 17.35
C PRO A 74 -5.42 -1.23 15.90
N ILE A 75 -4.87 -0.36 15.05
CA ILE A 75 -5.25 -0.30 13.64
C ILE A 75 -4.81 -1.53 12.86
N VAL A 76 -3.68 -2.15 13.24
CA VAL A 76 -3.21 -3.38 12.60
C VAL A 76 -4.18 -4.53 12.87
N GLU A 77 -4.75 -4.58 14.07
CA GLU A 77 -5.77 -5.57 14.43
C GLU A 77 -7.02 -5.41 13.55
N LYS A 78 -7.48 -4.16 13.34
CA LYS A 78 -8.64 -3.86 12.49
C LYS A 78 -8.39 -4.17 11.01
N VAL A 79 -7.23 -3.82 10.48
CA VAL A 79 -6.83 -4.11 9.09
C VAL A 79 -6.51 -5.61 8.92
N ASN A 80 -6.11 -6.28 10.00
CA ASN A 80 -5.66 -7.68 10.04
C ASN A 80 -4.56 -7.95 9.00
N ALA A 81 -3.58 -7.04 8.93
CA ALA A 81 -2.43 -7.13 8.04
C ALA A 81 -1.28 -6.26 8.54
N ILE A 82 -0.05 -6.72 8.34
CA ILE A 82 1.18 -5.99 8.59
C ILE A 82 1.98 -5.86 7.30
N ASN A 83 2.79 -4.83 7.19
CA ASN A 83 3.71 -4.66 6.06
C ASN A 83 5.12 -4.25 6.48
N CYS A 84 5.36 -4.07 7.78
CA CYS A 84 6.63 -3.61 8.32
C CYS A 84 6.94 -4.31 9.64
N ILE A 85 8.08 -5.00 9.70
CA ILE A 85 8.53 -5.79 10.86
C ILE A 85 9.92 -5.33 11.26
N GLY A 86 10.16 -5.21 12.57
CA GLY A 86 11.44 -4.89 13.16
C GLY A 86 11.75 -5.75 14.37
N PHE A 87 13.03 -5.81 14.76
CA PHE A 87 13.49 -6.53 15.93
C PHE A 87 14.10 -5.55 16.92
N PHE A 88 13.55 -5.48 18.13
CA PHE A 88 13.89 -4.50 19.16
C PHE A 88 13.97 -5.18 20.52
N ASP A 89 15.12 -5.10 21.17
CA ASP A 89 15.34 -5.60 22.53
C ASP A 89 14.85 -7.05 22.74
N GLY A 90 15.13 -7.91 21.77
CA GLY A 90 14.73 -9.32 21.83
C GLY A 90 13.29 -9.60 21.37
N ILE A 91 12.52 -8.58 20.98
CA ILE A 91 11.12 -8.73 20.60
C ILE A 91 10.94 -8.37 19.13
N VAL A 92 10.27 -9.25 18.38
CA VAL A 92 9.82 -8.96 17.03
C VAL A 92 8.52 -8.15 17.10
N LYS A 93 8.55 -6.91 16.57
CA LYS A 93 7.40 -6.01 16.51
C LYS A 93 6.99 -5.74 15.09
N ALA A 94 5.71 -5.43 14.88
CA ALA A 94 5.20 -5.11 13.55
C ALA A 94 4.17 -3.98 13.55
N THR A 95 4.04 -3.35 12.40
CA THR A 95 3.05 -2.29 12.14
C THR A 95 2.55 -2.34 10.70
N ASN A 96 1.60 -1.46 10.36
CA ASN A 96 1.11 -1.28 9.01
C ASN A 96 1.39 0.16 8.53
N THR A 97 2.48 0.33 7.80
CA THR A 97 2.91 1.63 7.28
C THR A 97 2.12 2.06 6.05
N ASP A 98 1.45 1.14 5.33
CA ASP A 98 0.52 1.50 4.24
C ASP A 98 -0.68 2.28 4.79
N PHE A 99 -1.20 1.87 5.96
CA PHE A 99 -2.28 2.60 6.63
C PHE A 99 -1.86 4.01 7.01
N LEU A 100 -0.69 4.16 7.66
CA LEU A 100 -0.17 5.46 8.07
C LEU A 100 0.09 6.38 6.86
N ALA A 101 0.61 5.82 5.77
CA ALA A 101 0.84 6.56 4.53
C ALA A 101 -0.48 7.00 3.89
N ALA A 102 -1.47 6.10 3.80
CA ALA A 102 -2.79 6.44 3.28
C ALA A 102 -3.44 7.56 4.10
N GLN A 103 -3.41 7.46 5.44
CA GLN A 103 -3.94 8.48 6.34
C GLN A 103 -3.30 9.85 6.11
N LYS A 104 -1.98 9.90 5.96
CA LYS A 104 -1.26 11.15 5.67
C LYS A 104 -1.63 11.72 4.31
N LEU A 105 -1.68 10.88 3.28
CA LEU A 105 -1.92 11.34 1.91
C LEU A 105 -3.36 11.80 1.67
N LEU A 106 -4.33 11.25 2.40
CA LEU A 106 -5.73 11.69 2.31
C LEU A 106 -5.91 13.17 2.70
N GLN A 107 -5.04 13.72 3.53
CA GLN A 107 -5.06 15.14 3.88
C GLN A 107 -4.89 16.09 2.69
N ARG A 108 -4.42 15.58 1.54
CA ARG A 108 -4.32 16.34 0.28
C ARG A 108 -5.68 16.61 -0.37
N PHE A 109 -6.73 15.93 0.06
CA PHE A 109 -8.05 15.95 -0.58
C PHE A 109 -9.16 16.38 0.39
N PRO A 110 -9.07 17.59 0.98
CA PRO A 110 -10.10 18.05 1.90
C PRO A 110 -11.45 18.17 1.18
N ASN A 111 -12.52 17.79 1.87
CA ASN A 111 -13.90 17.95 1.39
C ASN A 111 -14.20 17.25 0.03
N LYS A 112 -13.51 16.16 -0.28
CA LYS A 112 -13.80 15.35 -1.47
C LYS A 112 -14.64 14.13 -1.10
N LEU A 113 -15.56 13.75 -1.98
CA LEU A 113 -16.17 12.41 -1.94
C LEU A 113 -15.11 11.39 -2.36
N PHE A 114 -15.07 10.25 -1.69
CA PHE A 114 -14.17 9.16 -2.03
C PHE A 114 -14.92 7.97 -2.61
N ILE A 115 -14.31 7.37 -3.64
CA ILE A 115 -14.80 6.14 -4.24
C ILE A 115 -13.65 5.14 -4.25
N ILE A 116 -13.87 3.95 -3.70
CA ILE A 116 -12.89 2.88 -3.65
C ILE A 116 -13.27 1.82 -4.69
N LEU A 117 -12.30 1.42 -5.54
CA LEU A 117 -12.45 0.29 -6.44
C LEU A 117 -11.61 -0.90 -5.97
N GLY A 118 -12.22 -2.09 -5.97
CA GLY A 118 -11.56 -3.34 -5.59
C GLY A 118 -11.79 -3.73 -4.14
N ASN A 119 -11.39 -4.95 -3.76
CA ASN A 119 -11.58 -5.52 -2.42
C ASN A 119 -10.33 -6.24 -1.89
N GLY A 120 -9.14 -5.81 -2.35
CA GLY A 120 -7.85 -6.30 -1.87
C GLY A 120 -7.40 -5.62 -0.56
N ASN A 121 -6.15 -5.89 -0.15
CA ASN A 121 -5.60 -5.33 1.10
C ASN A 121 -5.62 -3.80 1.13
N MET A 122 -5.31 -3.13 0.00
CA MET A 122 -5.34 -1.67 -0.05
C MET A 122 -6.76 -1.12 0.10
N ALA A 123 -7.76 -1.74 -0.55
CA ALA A 123 -9.15 -1.35 -0.38
C ALA A 123 -9.58 -1.48 1.09
N LYS A 124 -9.21 -2.56 1.78
CA LYS A 124 -9.50 -2.76 3.21
C LYS A 124 -8.87 -1.67 4.08
N ILE A 125 -7.64 -1.25 3.77
CA ILE A 125 -6.97 -0.14 4.45
C ILE A 125 -7.81 1.14 4.32
N PHE A 126 -8.22 1.53 3.12
CA PHE A 126 -9.03 2.73 2.91
C PHE A 126 -10.42 2.63 3.54
N VAL A 127 -11.09 1.49 3.42
CA VAL A 127 -12.40 1.26 4.07
C VAL A 127 -12.27 1.40 5.59
N THR A 128 -11.26 0.77 6.21
CA THR A 128 -11.02 0.90 7.65
C THR A 128 -10.73 2.35 8.02
N LEU A 129 -9.87 3.02 7.27
CA LEU A 129 -9.47 4.40 7.52
C LEU A 129 -10.66 5.38 7.43
N PHE A 130 -11.50 5.24 6.40
CA PHE A 130 -12.67 6.10 6.24
C PHE A 130 -13.71 5.88 7.34
N ASN A 131 -13.94 4.64 7.75
CA ASN A 131 -14.80 4.34 8.89
C ASN A 131 -14.27 4.95 10.19
N GLU A 132 -12.96 4.84 10.48
CA GLU A 132 -12.34 5.43 11.67
C GLU A 132 -12.43 6.97 11.68
N LEU A 133 -12.22 7.59 10.52
CA LEU A 133 -12.27 9.05 10.37
C LEU A 133 -13.68 9.58 10.13
N LYS A 134 -14.68 8.71 10.04
CA LYS A 134 -16.08 9.06 9.71
C LYS A 134 -16.19 9.83 8.38
N ILE A 135 -15.37 9.47 7.41
CA ILE A 135 -15.40 10.02 6.06
C ILE A 135 -16.42 9.23 5.24
N GLU A 136 -17.32 9.93 4.56
CA GLU A 136 -18.27 9.31 3.64
C GLU A 136 -17.54 8.82 2.39
N PHE A 137 -17.86 7.59 1.93
CA PHE A 137 -17.27 6.98 0.75
C PHE A 137 -18.23 6.00 0.08
N ARG A 138 -17.95 5.67 -1.18
CA ARG A 138 -18.60 4.56 -1.90
C ARG A 138 -17.57 3.49 -2.21
N HIS A 139 -17.99 2.22 -2.16
CA HIS A 139 -17.08 1.10 -2.38
C HIS A 139 -17.66 0.16 -3.45
N PHE A 140 -16.93 0.00 -4.54
CA PHE A 140 -17.30 -0.86 -5.66
C PHE A 140 -16.29 -1.99 -5.84
N TYR A 141 -16.77 -3.23 -5.94
CA TYR A 141 -15.94 -4.39 -6.18
C TYR A 141 -16.74 -5.49 -6.91
N ARG A 142 -16.04 -6.33 -7.66
CA ARG A 142 -16.65 -7.28 -8.60
C ARG A 142 -17.71 -8.20 -7.99
N ALA A 143 -17.48 -8.73 -6.78
CA ALA A 143 -18.44 -9.63 -6.15
C ALA A 143 -19.78 -8.97 -5.84
N GLN A 144 -19.82 -7.66 -5.65
CA GLN A 144 -21.05 -6.91 -5.36
C GLN A 144 -21.62 -6.20 -6.61
N ASN A 145 -20.75 -5.68 -7.46
CA ASN A 145 -21.14 -4.75 -8.52
C ASN A 145 -20.91 -5.31 -9.94
N GLY A 146 -20.39 -6.54 -10.06
CA GLY A 146 -20.07 -7.12 -11.37
C GLY A 146 -18.86 -6.45 -12.03
N ASP A 147 -18.98 -6.15 -13.31
CA ASP A 147 -17.94 -5.48 -14.07
C ASP A 147 -17.82 -4.02 -13.67
N LEU A 148 -16.67 -3.65 -13.09
CA LEU A 148 -16.44 -2.29 -12.60
C LEU A 148 -16.33 -1.24 -13.71
N ASN A 149 -16.06 -1.64 -14.95
CA ASN A 149 -16.05 -0.74 -16.10
C ASN A 149 -17.47 -0.36 -16.57
N LYS A 150 -18.51 -1.06 -16.06
CA LYS A 150 -19.91 -0.73 -16.32
C LYS A 150 -20.54 0.17 -15.25
N VAL A 151 -19.80 0.55 -14.23
CA VAL A 151 -20.29 1.51 -13.23
C VAL A 151 -20.39 2.88 -13.87
N ASN A 152 -21.58 3.48 -13.79
CA ASN A 152 -21.82 4.81 -14.34
C ASN A 152 -21.38 5.91 -13.34
N PHE A 153 -20.15 6.38 -13.46
CA PHE A 153 -19.62 7.46 -12.64
C PHE A 153 -20.11 8.85 -13.05
N GLN A 154 -20.64 9.00 -14.27
CA GLN A 154 -21.19 10.29 -14.76
C GLN A 154 -22.43 10.77 -13.99
N THR A 155 -23.12 9.85 -13.30
CA THR A 155 -24.27 10.22 -12.46
C THR A 155 -23.87 10.90 -11.16
N LEU A 156 -22.59 10.87 -10.80
CA LEU A 156 -22.07 11.54 -9.62
C LEU A 156 -21.80 13.00 -9.95
N LYS A 157 -22.56 13.90 -9.31
CA LYS A 157 -22.49 15.35 -9.56
C LYS A 157 -21.33 16.05 -8.86
N GLU A 158 -20.61 15.34 -7.99
CA GLU A 158 -19.57 15.89 -7.12
C GLU A 158 -18.17 15.54 -7.67
N ASN A 159 -17.22 16.46 -7.49
CA ASN A 159 -15.81 16.16 -7.72
C ASN A 159 -15.32 15.16 -6.68
N PHE A 160 -14.88 13.99 -7.10
CA PHE A 160 -14.47 12.91 -6.24
C PHE A 160 -13.03 12.45 -6.50
N VAL A 161 -12.49 11.73 -5.53
CA VAL A 161 -11.25 10.96 -5.65
C VAL A 161 -11.65 9.50 -5.84
N LEU A 162 -11.32 8.93 -7.00
CA LEU A 162 -11.50 7.52 -7.28
C LEU A 162 -10.19 6.79 -6.98
N ILE A 163 -10.20 5.97 -5.93
CA ILE A 163 -9.05 5.21 -5.46
C ILE A 163 -9.08 3.82 -6.07
N ASN A 164 -8.21 3.57 -7.04
CA ASN A 164 -8.12 2.26 -7.66
C ASN A 164 -7.22 1.32 -6.85
N CYS A 165 -7.83 0.40 -6.11
CA CYS A 165 -7.18 -0.66 -5.35
C CYS A 165 -7.22 -2.03 -6.04
N CYS A 166 -7.58 -2.07 -7.32
CA CYS A 166 -7.59 -3.29 -8.12
C CYS A 166 -6.15 -3.74 -8.46
N SER A 167 -6.01 -5.03 -8.73
CA SER A 167 -4.72 -5.58 -9.17
C SER A 167 -4.32 -5.06 -10.56
N ARG A 168 -3.03 -5.18 -10.91
CA ARG A 168 -2.50 -4.83 -12.26
C ARG A 168 -3.15 -5.60 -13.43
N LYS A 169 -3.95 -6.63 -13.15
CA LYS A 169 -4.73 -7.36 -14.16
C LYS A 169 -6.02 -6.63 -14.56
N PHE A 170 -6.45 -5.63 -13.79
CA PHE A 170 -7.63 -4.84 -14.08
C PHE A 170 -7.22 -3.53 -14.77
N ILE A 171 -7.73 -3.30 -15.97
CA ILE A 171 -7.60 -2.05 -16.70
C ILE A 171 -8.92 -1.29 -16.54
N PHE A 172 -8.84 -0.07 -16.04
CA PHE A 172 -9.99 0.79 -15.87
C PHE A 172 -10.27 1.54 -17.18
N GLU A 173 -11.49 1.35 -17.71
CA GLU A 173 -11.93 1.90 -19.01
C GLU A 173 -13.26 2.67 -18.91
N ALA A 174 -13.85 2.76 -17.70
CA ALA A 174 -15.09 3.49 -17.54
C ALA A 174 -14.90 5.01 -17.72
N ASP A 175 -15.91 5.68 -18.23
CA ASP A 175 -15.94 7.14 -18.37
C ASP A 175 -15.99 7.82 -17.00
N LEU A 176 -15.11 8.81 -16.81
CA LEU A 176 -15.08 9.63 -15.61
C LEU A 176 -15.52 11.07 -15.90
N PRO A 177 -16.22 11.73 -14.97
CA PRO A 177 -16.47 13.16 -15.06
C PRO A 177 -15.17 13.97 -15.15
N ARG A 178 -15.24 15.16 -15.74
CA ARG A 178 -14.10 16.09 -15.74
C ARG A 178 -13.67 16.42 -14.30
N ASP A 179 -12.40 16.71 -14.13
CA ASP A 179 -11.76 17.10 -12.86
C ASP A 179 -11.79 15.98 -11.79
N THR A 180 -12.12 14.74 -12.19
CA THR A 180 -11.96 13.58 -11.32
C THR A 180 -10.48 13.35 -11.02
N ILE A 181 -10.17 13.08 -9.77
CA ILE A 181 -8.85 12.61 -9.35
C ILE A 181 -8.87 11.07 -9.38
N PHE A 182 -8.12 10.47 -10.30
CA PHE A 182 -7.92 9.02 -10.35
C PHE A 182 -6.63 8.67 -9.63
N TRP A 183 -6.74 8.14 -8.41
CA TRP A 183 -5.59 7.73 -7.62
C TRP A 183 -5.40 6.23 -7.73
N ASP A 184 -4.42 5.83 -8.55
CA ASP A 184 -4.08 4.43 -8.77
C ASP A 184 -3.09 3.93 -7.71
N MET A 185 -3.44 2.88 -6.99
CA MET A 185 -2.50 2.25 -6.05
C MET A 185 -1.39 1.48 -6.75
N ASN A 186 -1.50 1.26 -8.06
CA ASN A 186 -0.42 0.73 -8.87
C ASN A 186 0.53 1.87 -9.28
N TYR A 187 1.81 1.58 -9.35
CA TYR A 187 2.84 2.49 -9.87
C TYR A 187 3.53 1.87 -11.09
N SER A 188 4.04 2.72 -11.99
CA SER A 188 4.68 2.28 -13.24
C SER A 188 3.81 1.27 -14.00
N PHE A 189 2.50 1.54 -14.10
CA PHE A 189 1.53 0.67 -14.73
C PHE A 189 1.06 1.26 -16.06
N GLU A 190 1.43 0.61 -17.17
CA GLU A 190 1.11 1.09 -18.53
C GLU A 190 -0.36 0.88 -18.92
N GLY A 191 -1.09 -0.02 -18.26
CA GLY A 191 -2.50 -0.29 -18.53
C GLY A 191 -3.41 0.93 -18.39
N HIS A 192 -2.98 1.97 -17.66
CA HIS A 192 -3.73 3.22 -17.50
C HIS A 192 -3.09 4.41 -18.23
N LYS A 193 -2.32 4.16 -19.31
CA LYS A 193 -1.66 5.22 -20.09
C LYS A 193 -2.64 6.28 -20.59
N THR A 194 -3.78 5.87 -21.13
CA THR A 194 -4.83 6.79 -21.62
C THR A 194 -5.34 7.73 -20.52
N LEU A 195 -5.53 7.23 -19.29
CA LEU A 195 -5.92 8.06 -18.16
C LEU A 195 -4.83 9.04 -17.75
N LYS A 196 -3.55 8.62 -17.79
CA LYS A 196 -2.40 9.50 -17.51
C LYS A 196 -2.26 10.64 -18.51
N GLU A 197 -2.58 10.39 -19.78
CA GLU A 197 -2.49 11.37 -20.86
C GLU A 197 -3.75 12.25 -20.98
N SER A 198 -4.82 11.92 -20.25
CA SER A 198 -6.07 12.70 -20.25
C SER A 198 -5.87 14.08 -19.65
N LYS A 199 -6.36 15.12 -20.37
CA LYS A 199 -6.37 16.50 -19.85
C LYS A 199 -7.56 16.79 -18.94
N SER A 200 -8.54 15.90 -18.90
CA SER A 200 -9.76 16.06 -18.09
C SER A 200 -9.71 15.31 -16.76
N ILE A 201 -8.69 14.49 -16.53
CA ILE A 201 -8.53 13.67 -15.33
C ILE A 201 -7.18 13.97 -14.68
N GLN A 202 -7.17 14.18 -13.38
CA GLN A 202 -5.92 14.24 -12.62
C GLN A 202 -5.51 12.81 -12.23
N TYR A 203 -4.51 12.25 -12.90
CA TYR A 203 -3.98 10.93 -12.56
C TYR A 203 -2.87 11.02 -11.52
N LEU A 204 -3.01 10.26 -10.45
CA LEU A 204 -1.98 10.06 -9.42
C LEU A 204 -1.66 8.57 -9.36
N ASP A 205 -0.38 8.21 -9.32
CA ASP A 205 0.03 6.82 -9.16
C ASP A 205 0.40 6.47 -7.70
N GLY A 206 0.71 5.19 -7.47
CA GLY A 206 1.03 4.68 -6.14
C GLY A 206 2.43 5.02 -5.63
N LEU A 207 3.25 5.80 -6.37
CA LEU A 207 4.63 6.12 -5.94
C LEU A 207 4.67 6.97 -4.67
N ASP A 208 3.75 7.92 -4.52
CA ASP A 208 3.67 8.73 -3.31
C ASP A 208 3.34 7.87 -2.09
N LEU A 209 2.42 6.90 -2.24
CA LEU A 209 2.10 5.95 -1.17
C LEU A 209 3.33 5.07 -0.85
N LEU A 210 4.02 4.58 -1.88
CA LEU A 210 5.23 3.77 -1.72
C LEU A 210 6.33 4.55 -0.98
N LEU A 211 6.50 5.84 -1.27
CA LEU A 211 7.49 6.69 -0.60
C LEU A 211 7.10 6.96 0.86
N GLU A 212 5.84 7.32 1.11
CA GLU A 212 5.40 7.64 2.48
C GLU A 212 5.37 6.40 3.37
N GLN A 213 4.96 5.22 2.88
CA GLN A 213 5.05 3.99 3.66
C GLN A 213 6.51 3.65 4.00
N ALA A 214 7.44 3.87 3.05
CA ALA A 214 8.87 3.68 3.32
C ALA A 214 9.38 4.68 4.38
N ARG A 215 8.90 5.92 4.38
CA ARG A 215 9.22 6.92 5.41
C ARG A 215 8.76 6.46 6.79
N PHE A 216 7.51 6.00 6.92
CA PHE A 216 7.01 5.45 8.19
C PHE A 216 7.75 4.19 8.63
N ALA A 217 8.15 3.33 7.68
CA ALA A 217 8.96 2.16 7.98
C ALA A 217 10.36 2.55 8.50
N THR A 218 11.03 3.56 7.93
CA THR A 218 12.31 4.05 8.43
C THR A 218 12.19 4.58 9.87
N TYR A 219 11.14 5.32 10.18
CA TYR A 219 10.88 5.77 11.56
C TYR A 219 10.64 4.59 12.51
N PHE A 220 9.82 3.64 12.09
CA PHE A 220 9.54 2.44 12.88
C PHE A 220 10.81 1.64 13.19
N TRP A 221 11.75 1.55 12.27
CA TRP A 221 13.04 0.88 12.48
C TRP A 221 14.08 1.72 13.23
N GLY A 222 13.76 2.94 13.64
CA GLY A 222 14.66 3.86 14.30
C GLY A 222 15.79 4.38 13.39
N LEU A 223 15.56 4.41 12.07
CA LEU A 223 16.50 4.96 11.09
C LEU A 223 16.30 6.47 10.94
N ARG A 224 17.39 7.23 10.85
CA ARG A 224 17.33 8.67 10.64
C ARG A 224 17.20 8.98 9.13
N ILE A 225 16.21 9.78 8.78
CA ILE A 225 16.10 10.37 7.46
C ILE A 225 16.98 11.61 7.43
N THR A 226 17.85 11.70 6.44
CA THR A 226 18.83 12.80 6.29
C THR A 226 18.43 13.80 5.21
#